data_28a096de0b397381f007dbcce6311f77
#
_entry.id   28a096de0b397381f007dbcce6311f77
#
_cell.length_a   1.000
_cell.length_b   1.000
_cell.length_c   1.000
_cell.angle_alpha   90.00
_cell.angle_beta   90.00
_cell.angle_gamma   90.00
#
_symmetry.space_group_name_H-M   'P 1'
#
loop_
_entity.id
_entity.type
_entity.pdbx_description
1 polymer ?
#
loop_
_entity_poly.entity_id
_entity_poly.type
_entity_poly.pdbx_seq_one_letter_code
_entity_poly.pdbx_strand_id
1 'polypeptide(L)'
;MKRPTRTTCLAFILGTLAVLARGQTLVPLSPASTIEQAAGQQSTLPELTLDQAVEQAVANNSSLKTASLDTLRAADDLAASKTRRFANTQATALGAELVTKPSVTYPAGALGVYSATGPIPATNQTVEIPRKPVGTVNVLVAQPLSTQYQLHLQLKALALGLEGTRQDQVKTRLEVVDQVRRAYYTVFEAQSVLDSLQASLPYYQESHRLALVNRGKETILESDLLNADTQLLKIQNAISDASDQVASASERLNDLMGRDIHAQFRVAAIGDADTDLATPEAMETLALQNRPDVKKAKLQLQQSNYDARAKKAEYIPDVSLAFSYYTTANFENVFPSNVGTVGMSLRWEPWDWGRKHQEYEEKRAKEDQAKVGVGATERAVLLEVRNANRQLENNRRQLTLSEASERAARQRLKEVQEQVRHEAALSRDLFQAQSDLASADSQQQQALTAFWQARDDLKKAIGEE
;
A
#
# COMPACT_ATOMS: atom_id res chain seq x y z
N MET A 1 59.78 -21.28 28.67
CA MET A 1 59.10 -22.39 27.95
C MET A 1 58.18 -21.81 26.90
N LYS A 2 58.52 -22.15 25.64
CA LYS A 2 57.74 -22.24 24.41
C LYS A 2 56.56 -21.26 24.14
N ARG A 3 56.73 -20.40 23.11
CA ARG A 3 55.74 -19.78 22.22
C ARG A 3 54.89 -20.83 21.48
N PRO A 4 53.76 -20.46 20.87
CA PRO A 4 53.88 -19.97 19.48
C PRO A 4 52.97 -18.82 19.08
N THR A 5 53.49 -18.08 18.12
CA THR A 5 52.94 -17.13 17.18
C THR A 5 51.76 -17.66 16.35
N ARG A 6 50.72 -16.85 16.09
CA ARG A 6 49.87 -16.98 14.91
C ARG A 6 49.63 -15.62 14.24
N THR A 7 50.38 -15.42 13.19
CA THR A 7 50.21 -14.47 12.13
C THR A 7 48.99 -14.88 11.28
N THR A 8 48.02 -14.02 11.09
CA THR A 8 46.96 -14.24 10.06
C THR A 8 47.10 -13.15 9.02
N CYS A 9 47.51 -13.58 7.83
CA CYS A 9 47.57 -12.79 6.60
C CYS A 9 46.19 -12.40 6.12
N LEU A 10 46.03 -11.13 5.74
CA LEU A 10 44.98 -10.64 4.86
C LEU A 10 45.32 -11.07 3.45
N ALA A 11 44.53 -11.94 2.86
CA ALA A 11 44.60 -12.31 1.45
C ALA A 11 43.54 -11.48 0.65
N PHE A 12 44.07 -10.62 -0.22
CA PHE A 12 43.32 -9.98 -1.31
C PHE A 12 43.09 -11.03 -2.39
N ILE A 13 41.82 -11.32 -2.69
CA ILE A 13 41.46 -12.16 -3.82
C ILE A 13 40.96 -11.26 -4.96
N LEU A 14 41.82 -11.09 -5.97
CA LEU A 14 41.43 -10.65 -7.32
C LEU A 14 40.84 -11.88 -8.02
N GLY A 15 39.53 -11.84 -8.30
CA GLY A 15 38.84 -12.83 -9.12
C GLY A 15 38.88 -12.43 -10.59
N THR A 16 39.64 -13.16 -11.38
CA THR A 16 39.68 -13.07 -12.85
C THR A 16 38.40 -13.69 -13.45
N LEU A 17 37.74 -12.92 -14.34
CA LEU A 17 36.65 -13.40 -15.18
C LEU A 17 37.21 -14.42 -16.23
N ALA A 18 36.78 -15.68 -16.16
CA ALA A 18 36.96 -16.64 -17.24
C ALA A 18 35.65 -16.77 -18.03
N VAL A 19 35.67 -16.30 -19.26
CA VAL A 19 34.60 -16.47 -20.26
C VAL A 19 34.71 -17.91 -20.76
N LEU A 20 33.74 -18.76 -20.45
CA LEU A 20 33.57 -20.10 -21.04
C LEU A 20 32.52 -20.00 -22.16
N ALA A 21 33.01 -20.00 -23.40
CA ALA A 21 32.22 -20.27 -24.59
C ALA A 21 31.73 -21.74 -24.55
N ARG A 22 30.39 -21.93 -24.42
CA ARG A 22 29.77 -23.23 -24.66
C ARG A 22 29.21 -23.29 -26.06
N GLY A 23 29.73 -24.27 -26.82
CA GLY A 23 29.31 -24.59 -28.17
C GLY A 23 27.84 -24.98 -28.25
N GLN A 24 27.22 -24.51 -29.32
CA GLN A 24 25.89 -24.91 -29.76
C GLN A 24 25.94 -26.30 -30.33
N THR A 25 25.29 -27.26 -29.69
CA THR A 25 24.96 -28.55 -30.29
C THR A 25 23.67 -28.40 -31.09
N LEU A 26 23.77 -28.60 -32.40
CA LEU A 26 22.66 -28.72 -33.34
C LEU A 26 21.81 -29.94 -32.96
N VAL A 27 20.52 -29.70 -32.61
CA VAL A 27 19.51 -30.73 -32.48
C VAL A 27 18.92 -31.01 -33.85
N PRO A 28 18.84 -32.28 -34.34
CA PRO A 28 18.27 -32.62 -35.65
C PRO A 28 16.76 -32.42 -35.66
N LEU A 29 16.28 -31.80 -36.75
CA LEU A 29 14.87 -31.71 -37.11
C LEU A 29 14.29 -33.11 -37.31
N SER A 30 13.34 -33.51 -36.49
CA SER A 30 12.48 -34.69 -36.73
C SER A 30 11.27 -34.31 -37.56
N PRO A 31 10.79 -35.19 -38.43
CA PRO A 31 9.83 -34.82 -39.46
C PRO A 31 8.40 -34.72 -38.93
N ALA A 32 7.62 -33.91 -39.66
CA ALA A 32 6.20 -33.69 -39.49
C ALA A 32 5.41 -34.96 -39.18
N SER A 33 4.78 -35.01 -38.05
CA SER A 33 3.69 -35.93 -37.78
C SER A 33 2.45 -35.18 -37.27
N THR A 34 1.44 -35.24 -38.12
CA THR A 34 0.02 -35.30 -37.80
C THR A 34 -0.63 -34.04 -37.21
N ILE A 35 -0.99 -33.11 -38.11
CA ILE A 35 -2.13 -32.21 -37.91
C ILE A 35 -3.39 -33.05 -38.10
N GLU A 36 -3.80 -33.77 -37.07
CA GLU A 36 -5.14 -34.35 -36.98
C GLU A 36 -5.41 -34.77 -35.53
N GLN A 37 -6.00 -33.85 -34.79
CA GLN A 37 -6.80 -34.05 -33.58
C GLN A 37 -6.78 -32.76 -32.67
N ALA A 38 -7.24 -31.67 -33.21
CA ALA A 38 -7.59 -30.48 -32.39
C ALA A 38 -8.96 -29.91 -32.78
N ALA A 39 -9.92 -30.80 -33.04
CA ALA A 39 -11.32 -30.44 -33.16
C ALA A 39 -12.06 -31.19 -32.06
N GLY A 40 -12.26 -30.57 -30.88
CA GLY A 40 -13.10 -31.15 -29.85
C GLY A 40 -12.75 -30.87 -28.39
N GLN A 41 -11.93 -29.86 -28.09
CA GLN A 41 -11.90 -29.31 -26.73
C GLN A 41 -12.35 -27.84 -26.83
N GLN A 42 -13.65 -27.61 -26.63
CA GLN A 42 -14.09 -26.34 -26.11
C GLN A 42 -13.37 -26.18 -24.76
N SER A 43 -12.24 -25.48 -24.75
CA SER A 43 -11.58 -25.09 -23.52
C SER A 43 -12.53 -24.15 -22.77
N THR A 44 -13.33 -24.73 -21.87
CA THR A 44 -14.11 -23.94 -20.93
C THR A 44 -13.12 -23.08 -20.16
N LEU A 45 -13.17 -21.77 -20.36
CA LEU A 45 -12.36 -20.83 -19.60
C LEU A 45 -12.54 -21.13 -18.11
N PRO A 46 -11.46 -21.05 -17.29
CA PRO A 46 -11.57 -21.28 -15.87
C PRO A 46 -12.56 -20.29 -15.27
N GLU A 47 -13.49 -20.83 -14.49
CA GLU A 47 -14.50 -20.02 -13.81
C GLU A 47 -13.88 -19.42 -12.53
N LEU A 48 -14.00 -18.11 -12.38
CA LEU A 48 -13.48 -17.34 -11.24
C LEU A 48 -14.66 -16.88 -10.37
N THR A 49 -14.67 -17.28 -9.10
CA THR A 49 -15.65 -16.77 -8.12
C THR A 49 -15.20 -15.47 -7.48
N LEU A 50 -16.15 -14.69 -6.93
CA LEU A 50 -15.85 -13.45 -6.23
C LEU A 50 -14.88 -13.65 -5.05
N ASP A 51 -15.11 -14.69 -4.25
CA ASP A 51 -14.28 -15.00 -3.09
C ASP A 51 -12.84 -15.37 -3.50
N GLN A 52 -12.68 -16.16 -4.57
CA GLN A 52 -11.37 -16.50 -5.13
C GLN A 52 -10.65 -15.26 -5.65
N ALA A 53 -11.34 -14.33 -6.30
CA ALA A 53 -10.76 -13.08 -6.77
C ALA A 53 -10.26 -12.22 -5.60
N VAL A 54 -11.05 -12.10 -4.54
CA VAL A 54 -10.69 -11.38 -3.32
C VAL A 54 -9.49 -12.04 -2.63
N GLU A 55 -9.51 -13.37 -2.46
CA GLU A 55 -8.41 -14.10 -1.82
C GLU A 55 -7.08 -13.94 -2.59
N GLN A 56 -7.11 -14.08 -3.91
CA GLN A 56 -5.92 -13.87 -4.76
C GLN A 56 -5.40 -12.43 -4.67
N ALA A 57 -6.29 -11.45 -4.68
CA ALA A 57 -5.89 -10.05 -4.54
C ALA A 57 -5.28 -9.77 -3.16
N VAL A 58 -5.88 -10.25 -2.09
CA VAL A 58 -5.32 -10.10 -0.73
C VAL A 58 -3.93 -10.73 -0.61
N ALA A 59 -3.68 -11.85 -1.29
CA ALA A 59 -2.37 -12.51 -1.29
C ALA A 59 -1.31 -11.80 -2.14
N ASN A 60 -1.70 -11.21 -3.28
CA ASN A 60 -0.75 -10.80 -4.31
C ASN A 60 -0.71 -9.30 -4.60
N ASN A 61 -1.72 -8.53 -4.21
CA ASN A 61 -1.83 -7.11 -4.55
C ASN A 61 -0.64 -6.29 -4.06
N SER A 62 -0.09 -5.45 -4.93
CA SER A 62 1.10 -4.62 -4.68
C SER A 62 0.87 -3.57 -3.57
N SER A 63 -0.32 -2.98 -3.49
CA SER A 63 -0.66 -1.98 -2.48
C SER A 63 -0.67 -2.59 -1.07
N LEU A 64 -1.18 -3.83 -0.93
CA LEU A 64 -1.14 -4.56 0.34
C LEU A 64 0.28 -4.95 0.74
N LYS A 65 1.11 -5.38 -0.22
CA LYS A 65 2.54 -5.65 0.03
C LYS A 65 3.25 -4.38 0.50
N THR A 66 2.98 -3.24 -0.13
CA THR A 66 3.55 -1.95 0.29
C THR A 66 3.10 -1.58 1.71
N ALA A 67 1.81 -1.68 2.03
CA ALA A 67 1.29 -1.40 3.37
C ALA A 67 1.89 -2.34 4.45
N SER A 68 2.14 -3.61 4.11
CA SER A 68 2.82 -4.54 5.02
C SER A 68 4.28 -4.17 5.26
N LEU A 69 5.00 -3.71 4.23
CA LEU A 69 6.37 -3.21 4.34
C LEU A 69 6.44 -1.90 5.14
N ASP A 70 5.45 -1.01 5.03
CA ASP A 70 5.35 0.18 5.86
C ASP A 70 5.16 -0.17 7.34
N THR A 71 4.37 -1.20 7.64
CA THR A 71 4.22 -1.72 9.01
C THR A 71 5.53 -2.32 9.54
N LEU A 72 6.26 -3.08 8.72
CA LEU A 72 7.57 -3.62 9.07
C LEU A 72 8.57 -2.49 9.34
N ARG A 73 8.64 -1.49 8.44
CA ARG A 73 9.49 -0.31 8.61
C ARG A 73 9.21 0.43 9.91
N ALA A 74 7.94 0.65 10.25
CA ALA A 74 7.56 1.29 11.51
C ALA A 74 7.94 0.44 12.75
N ALA A 75 7.87 -0.89 12.63
CA ALA A 75 8.29 -1.81 13.69
C ALA A 75 9.82 -1.78 13.89
N ASP A 76 10.59 -1.75 12.80
CA ASP A 76 12.05 -1.66 12.84
C ASP A 76 12.52 -0.30 13.38
N ASP A 77 11.84 0.81 13.03
CA ASP A 77 12.12 2.13 13.59
C ASP A 77 11.87 2.16 15.11
N LEU A 78 10.78 1.56 15.56
CA LEU A 78 10.52 1.39 16.99
C LEU A 78 11.60 0.52 17.66
N ALA A 79 12.03 -0.57 17.02
CA ALA A 79 13.08 -1.45 17.53
C ALA A 79 14.42 -0.71 17.61
N ALA A 80 14.79 0.01 16.55
CA ALA A 80 16.00 0.86 16.54
C ALA A 80 15.94 1.95 17.61
N SER A 81 14.78 2.60 17.78
CA SER A 81 14.60 3.64 18.80
C SER A 81 14.68 3.07 20.22
N LYS A 82 14.28 1.82 20.45
CA LYS A 82 14.46 1.14 21.75
C LYS A 82 15.93 0.97 22.13
N THR A 83 16.84 0.83 21.18
CA THR A 83 18.29 0.68 21.46
C THR A 83 18.90 1.95 22.05
N ARG A 84 18.29 3.12 21.85
CA ARG A 84 18.75 4.40 22.43
C ARG A 84 18.68 4.43 23.96
N ARG A 85 18.06 3.42 24.60
CA ARG A 85 18.08 3.23 26.06
C ARG A 85 19.44 2.77 26.58
N PHE A 86 20.25 2.15 25.75
CA PHE A 86 21.56 1.62 26.11
C PHE A 86 22.65 2.69 25.97
N ALA A 87 23.82 2.38 26.52
CA ALA A 87 24.95 3.25 26.38
C ALA A 87 25.37 3.42 24.92
N ASN A 88 25.58 4.69 24.53
CA ASN A 88 26.13 5.01 23.23
C ASN A 88 27.65 4.89 23.28
N THR A 89 28.23 4.12 22.38
CA THR A 89 29.68 3.94 22.26
C THR A 89 30.15 4.57 20.95
N GLN A 90 31.07 5.55 21.08
CA GLN A 90 31.65 6.23 19.94
C GLN A 90 33.18 6.11 20.02
N ALA A 91 33.80 5.65 18.95
CA ALA A 91 35.27 5.63 18.80
C ALA A 91 35.65 6.58 17.66
N THR A 92 36.56 7.50 17.95
CA THR A 92 37.10 8.45 16.97
C THR A 92 38.59 8.31 16.88
N ALA A 93 39.12 8.07 15.70
CA ALA A 93 40.58 8.06 15.47
C ALA A 93 40.89 9.20 14.49
N LEU A 94 41.92 9.98 14.86
CA LEU A 94 42.45 11.06 14.02
C LEU A 94 43.94 10.85 13.80
N GLY A 95 44.36 10.77 12.56
CA GLY A 95 45.75 10.88 12.13
C GLY A 95 45.93 12.23 11.46
N ALA A 96 46.94 12.99 11.91
CA ALA A 96 47.23 14.31 11.38
C ALA A 96 48.75 14.56 11.32
N GLU A 97 49.22 15.44 10.46
CA GLU A 97 50.58 15.95 10.46
C GLU A 97 50.59 17.32 11.11
N LEU A 98 51.50 17.51 12.06
CA LEU A 98 51.70 18.81 12.69
C LEU A 98 52.38 19.78 11.72
N VAL A 99 51.63 20.79 11.27
CA VAL A 99 52.14 21.85 10.36
C VAL A 99 52.84 22.98 11.12
N THR A 100 52.65 23.07 12.44
CA THR A 100 53.33 23.98 13.35
C THR A 100 54.15 23.18 14.36
N LYS A 101 54.99 23.84 15.14
CA LYS A 101 55.74 23.25 16.29
C LYS A 101 55.06 23.70 17.57
N PRO A 102 54.09 22.96 18.11
CA PRO A 102 53.50 23.30 19.39
C PRO A 102 54.57 23.22 20.48
N SER A 103 54.59 24.18 21.39
CA SER A 103 55.52 24.19 22.54
C SER A 103 54.77 24.32 23.86
N VAL A 104 55.20 23.61 24.86
CA VAL A 104 54.68 23.70 26.23
C VAL A 104 55.83 24.09 27.14
N THR A 105 55.70 25.17 27.91
CA THR A 105 56.64 25.62 28.87
C THR A 105 56.21 25.20 30.28
N TYR A 106 57.05 24.42 30.93
CA TYR A 106 56.86 24.03 32.32
C TYR A 106 57.65 25.02 33.16
N PRO A 107 57.02 25.87 34.00
CA PRO A 107 57.69 26.74 34.90
C PRO A 107 58.47 25.95 36.00
N ALA A 108 59.49 26.55 36.59
CA ALA A 108 60.22 25.95 37.68
C ALA A 108 59.24 25.52 38.81
N GLY A 109 59.36 24.29 39.27
CA GLY A 109 58.46 23.70 40.29
C GLY A 109 57.11 23.27 39.82
N ALA A 110 56.78 23.28 38.51
CA ALA A 110 55.45 22.88 37.97
C ALA A 110 55.06 21.44 38.34
N LEU A 111 56.05 20.55 38.59
CA LEU A 111 55.80 19.16 38.97
C LEU A 111 56.04 18.91 40.48
N GLY A 112 56.16 19.97 41.28
CA GLY A 112 56.34 19.93 42.72
C GLY A 112 57.70 20.40 43.16
N VAL A 113 57.83 20.71 44.47
CA VAL A 113 59.06 21.06 45.15
C VAL A 113 59.35 20.00 46.23
N TYR A 114 60.46 19.32 46.11
CA TYR A 114 60.77 18.19 46.96
C TYR A 114 62.04 18.54 47.82
N SER A 115 62.03 18.15 49.06
CA SER A 115 63.15 18.48 50.02
C SER A 115 64.46 17.91 49.57
N ALA A 116 64.49 16.79 48.82
CA ALA A 116 65.79 16.16 48.41
C ALA A 116 66.26 16.67 47.03
N THR A 117 65.45 17.17 46.18
CA THR A 117 65.80 17.55 44.78
C THR A 117 65.47 19.00 44.44
N GLY A 118 64.76 19.72 45.30
CA GLY A 118 64.27 21.06 45.01
C GLY A 118 63.07 21.11 44.06
N PRO A 119 62.87 22.24 43.40
CA PRO A 119 61.75 22.36 42.42
C PRO A 119 62.05 21.52 41.19
N ILE A 120 60.94 20.85 40.63
CA ILE A 120 61.07 20.08 39.41
C ILE A 120 60.05 20.70 38.36
N PRO A 121 60.55 21.14 37.20
CA PRO A 121 61.97 21.34 36.85
C PRO A 121 62.59 22.46 37.66
N ALA A 122 63.90 22.46 37.77
CA ALA A 122 64.65 23.46 38.55
C ALA A 122 64.61 24.87 37.91
N THR A 123 64.48 24.94 36.63
CA THR A 123 64.28 26.15 35.81
C THR A 123 63.10 25.94 34.80
N ASN A 124 62.61 27.03 34.21
CA ASN A 124 61.59 26.92 33.17
C ASN A 124 62.13 26.08 32.01
N GLN A 125 61.39 25.05 31.67
CA GLN A 125 61.69 24.14 30.56
C GLN A 125 60.65 24.26 29.49
N THR A 126 61.07 24.51 28.24
CA THR A 126 60.18 24.54 27.07
C THR A 126 60.41 23.26 26.26
N VAL A 127 59.38 22.47 26.09
CA VAL A 127 59.40 21.28 25.23
C VAL A 127 58.62 21.60 23.92
N GLU A 128 59.33 21.50 22.80
CA GLU A 128 58.78 21.69 21.48
C GLU A 128 58.48 20.33 20.86
N ILE A 129 57.27 20.21 20.26
CA ILE A 129 56.89 19.03 19.48
C ILE A 129 57.31 19.27 18.02
N PRO A 130 58.22 18.47 17.45
CA PRO A 130 58.63 18.63 16.06
C PRO A 130 57.46 18.37 15.10
N ARG A 131 57.54 18.91 13.89
CA ARG A 131 56.60 18.59 12.81
C ARG A 131 56.72 17.12 12.46
N LYS A 132 55.67 16.35 12.68
CA LYS A 132 55.61 14.91 12.41
C LYS A 132 54.17 14.41 12.40
N PRO A 133 53.92 13.23 11.83
CA PRO A 133 52.64 12.58 11.94
C PRO A 133 52.30 12.27 13.42
N VAL A 134 51.12 12.65 13.82
CA VAL A 134 50.56 12.37 15.17
C VAL A 134 49.21 11.64 15.04
N GLY A 135 48.89 10.88 16.05
CA GLY A 135 47.60 10.16 16.10
C GLY A 135 46.90 10.35 17.43
N THR A 136 45.58 10.40 17.40
CA THR A 136 44.74 10.34 18.59
C THR A 136 43.60 9.34 18.40
N VAL A 137 43.32 8.58 19.46
CA VAL A 137 42.09 7.73 19.51
C VAL A 137 41.33 8.12 20.77
N ASN A 138 40.06 8.42 20.58
CA ASN A 138 39.13 8.71 21.66
C ASN A 138 37.98 7.71 21.61
N VAL A 139 37.72 7.02 22.72
CA VAL A 139 36.55 6.16 22.92
C VAL A 139 35.68 6.77 23.99
N LEU A 140 34.44 7.09 23.66
CA LEU A 140 33.46 7.63 24.57
C LEU A 140 32.32 6.61 24.71
N VAL A 141 31.99 6.22 25.93
CA VAL A 141 30.79 5.44 26.26
C VAL A 141 29.94 6.30 27.19
N ALA A 142 28.74 6.64 26.73
CA ALA A 142 27.82 7.50 27.47
C ALA A 142 26.45 6.82 27.66
N GLN A 143 26.06 6.66 28.94
CA GLN A 143 24.75 6.13 29.32
C GLN A 143 23.85 7.28 29.79
N PRO A 144 22.78 7.65 29.02
CA PRO A 144 21.81 8.63 29.46
C PRO A 144 21.01 8.12 30.66
N LEU A 145 20.83 8.95 31.68
CA LEU A 145 20.09 8.62 32.91
C LEU A 145 18.75 9.38 32.96
N SER A 146 18.76 10.70 32.93
CA SER A 146 17.58 11.52 33.06
C SER A 146 16.69 11.48 31.79
N THR A 147 17.31 11.45 30.61
CA THR A 147 16.61 11.35 29.33
C THR A 147 15.89 10.02 29.11
N GLN A 148 16.10 9.01 29.97
CA GLN A 148 15.36 7.75 29.94
C GLN A 148 13.84 7.96 30.07
N TYR A 149 13.40 8.95 30.87
CA TYR A 149 11.98 9.26 31.02
C TYR A 149 11.41 9.85 29.72
N GLN A 150 12.09 10.84 29.14
CA GLN A 150 11.69 11.42 27.86
C GLN A 150 11.65 10.36 26.75
N LEU A 151 12.70 9.53 26.66
CA LEU A 151 12.77 8.43 25.69
C LEU A 151 11.64 7.43 25.87
N HIS A 152 11.27 7.11 27.12
CA HIS A 152 10.12 6.24 27.40
C HIS A 152 8.80 6.81 26.82
N LEU A 153 8.57 8.12 26.95
CA LEU A 153 7.40 8.78 26.37
C LEU A 153 7.43 8.77 24.83
N GLN A 154 8.59 9.07 24.24
CA GLN A 154 8.80 9.01 22.79
C GLN A 154 8.58 7.59 22.23
N LEU A 155 9.06 6.55 22.93
CA LEU A 155 8.83 5.16 22.53
C LEU A 155 7.34 4.76 22.62
N LYS A 156 6.59 5.31 23.58
CA LYS A 156 5.12 5.14 23.61
C LYS A 156 4.45 5.82 22.43
N ALA A 157 4.87 7.04 22.07
CA ALA A 157 4.37 7.73 20.89
C ALA A 157 4.65 6.94 19.60
N LEU A 158 5.89 6.43 19.43
CA LEU A 158 6.27 5.59 18.30
C LEU A 158 5.48 4.26 18.25
N ALA A 159 5.22 3.63 19.40
CA ALA A 159 4.42 2.41 19.47
C ALA A 159 2.96 2.66 19.01
N LEU A 160 2.37 3.81 19.39
CA LEU A 160 1.07 4.22 18.88
C LEU A 160 1.11 4.56 17.39
N GLY A 161 2.21 5.14 16.91
CA GLY A 161 2.45 5.36 15.48
C GLY A 161 2.47 4.05 14.69
N LEU A 162 3.17 3.02 15.19
CA LEU A 162 3.15 1.68 14.60
C LEU A 162 1.72 1.09 14.55
N GLU A 163 0.95 1.24 15.63
CA GLU A 163 -0.44 0.77 15.64
C GLU A 163 -1.30 1.56 14.65
N GLY A 164 -1.04 2.87 14.50
CA GLY A 164 -1.65 3.70 13.45
C GLY A 164 -1.36 3.17 12.04
N THR A 165 -0.11 2.78 11.75
CA THR A 165 0.27 2.17 10.48
C THR A 165 -0.42 0.81 10.24
N ARG A 166 -0.65 0.01 11.29
CA ARG A 166 -1.46 -1.21 11.20
C ARG A 166 -2.91 -0.90 10.82
N GLN A 167 -3.49 0.17 11.37
CA GLN A 167 -4.84 0.59 10.96
C GLN A 167 -4.85 1.07 9.50
N ASP A 168 -3.79 1.69 8.99
CA ASP A 168 -3.65 2.01 7.57
C ASP A 168 -3.59 0.73 6.71
N GLN A 169 -2.88 -0.30 7.15
CA GLN A 169 -2.85 -1.58 6.45
C GLN A 169 -4.24 -2.23 6.38
N VAL A 170 -5.03 -2.20 7.47
CA VAL A 170 -6.42 -2.66 7.48
C VAL A 170 -7.28 -1.84 6.52
N LYS A 171 -7.14 -0.52 6.54
CA LYS A 171 -7.83 0.37 5.60
C LYS A 171 -7.52 0.04 4.14
N THR A 172 -6.23 -0.11 3.81
CA THR A 172 -5.79 -0.48 2.45
C THR A 172 -6.38 -1.83 2.04
N ARG A 173 -6.49 -2.78 2.97
CA ARG A 173 -7.12 -4.07 2.70
C ARG A 173 -8.59 -3.93 2.33
N LEU A 174 -9.36 -3.15 3.11
CA LEU A 174 -10.78 -2.87 2.80
C LEU A 174 -10.92 -2.17 1.44
N GLU A 175 -10.04 -1.23 1.11
CA GLU A 175 -10.02 -0.54 -0.17
C GLU A 175 -9.71 -1.47 -1.35
N VAL A 176 -8.75 -2.38 -1.20
CA VAL A 176 -8.41 -3.37 -2.24
C VAL A 176 -9.56 -4.35 -2.44
N VAL A 177 -10.16 -4.87 -1.37
CA VAL A 177 -11.32 -5.76 -1.46
C VAL A 177 -12.49 -5.08 -2.20
N ASP A 178 -12.79 -3.83 -1.85
CA ASP A 178 -13.81 -3.04 -2.54
C ASP A 178 -13.51 -2.86 -4.04
N GLN A 179 -12.25 -2.50 -4.38
CA GLN A 179 -11.84 -2.34 -5.79
C GLN A 179 -11.96 -3.65 -6.57
N VAL A 180 -11.59 -4.79 -5.98
CA VAL A 180 -11.71 -6.11 -6.60
C VAL A 180 -13.16 -6.48 -6.84
N ARG A 181 -14.04 -6.27 -5.86
CA ARG A 181 -15.48 -6.53 -6.00
C ARG A 181 -16.09 -5.67 -7.12
N ARG A 182 -15.79 -4.37 -7.14
CA ARG A 182 -16.24 -3.48 -8.21
C ARG A 182 -15.74 -3.92 -9.59
N ALA A 183 -14.46 -4.28 -9.69
CA ALA A 183 -13.90 -4.78 -10.95
C ALA A 183 -14.55 -6.10 -11.38
N TYR A 184 -14.81 -7.00 -10.43
CA TYR A 184 -15.53 -8.26 -10.68
C TYR A 184 -16.94 -8.02 -11.22
N TYR A 185 -17.69 -7.10 -10.60
CA TYR A 185 -19.03 -6.73 -11.07
C TYR A 185 -19.00 -6.09 -12.47
N THR A 186 -17.98 -5.30 -12.76
CA THR A 186 -17.79 -4.73 -14.10
C THR A 186 -17.53 -5.81 -15.15
N VAL A 187 -16.71 -6.84 -14.83
CA VAL A 187 -16.50 -7.99 -15.73
C VAL A 187 -17.80 -8.77 -15.91
N PHE A 188 -18.54 -9.02 -14.84
CA PHE A 188 -19.83 -9.71 -14.89
C PHE A 188 -20.84 -8.99 -15.78
N GLU A 189 -20.99 -7.69 -15.62
CA GLU A 189 -21.87 -6.84 -16.46
C GLU A 189 -21.43 -6.91 -17.92
N ALA A 190 -20.15 -6.71 -18.22
CA ALA A 190 -19.63 -6.75 -19.59
C ALA A 190 -19.83 -8.13 -20.25
N GLN A 191 -19.60 -9.23 -19.53
CA GLN A 191 -19.86 -10.59 -20.02
C GLN A 191 -21.35 -10.83 -20.28
N SER A 192 -22.23 -10.35 -19.38
CA SER A 192 -23.66 -10.47 -19.54
C SER A 192 -24.18 -9.71 -20.78
N VAL A 193 -23.65 -8.51 -21.02
CA VAL A 193 -23.96 -7.72 -22.23
C VAL A 193 -23.48 -8.44 -23.48
N LEU A 194 -22.24 -8.96 -23.50
CA LEU A 194 -21.70 -9.70 -24.62
C LEU A 194 -22.56 -10.96 -24.94
N ASP A 195 -22.88 -11.75 -23.91
CA ASP A 195 -23.70 -12.95 -24.04
C ASP A 195 -25.08 -12.61 -24.62
N SER A 196 -25.72 -11.52 -24.17
CA SER A 196 -27.02 -11.06 -24.68
C SER A 196 -26.94 -10.63 -26.15
N LEU A 197 -25.93 -9.87 -26.54
CA LEU A 197 -25.68 -9.46 -27.91
C LEU A 197 -25.45 -10.66 -28.86
N GLN A 198 -24.61 -11.60 -28.40
CA GLN A 198 -24.34 -12.85 -29.14
C GLN A 198 -25.58 -13.70 -29.29
N ALA A 199 -26.41 -13.80 -28.25
CA ALA A 199 -27.69 -14.53 -28.31
C ALA A 199 -28.70 -13.88 -29.31
N SER A 200 -28.62 -12.58 -29.54
CA SER A 200 -29.48 -11.85 -30.48
C SER A 200 -28.98 -11.92 -31.92
N LEU A 201 -27.69 -12.19 -32.17
CA LEU A 201 -27.10 -12.20 -33.52
C LEU A 201 -27.82 -13.13 -34.53
N PRO A 202 -28.16 -14.40 -34.20
CA PRO A 202 -28.86 -15.29 -35.14
C PRO A 202 -30.17 -14.71 -35.65
N TYR A 203 -30.86 -13.94 -34.83
CA TYR A 203 -32.09 -13.27 -35.21
C TYR A 203 -31.86 -12.20 -36.27
N TYR A 204 -30.86 -11.33 -36.11
CA TYR A 204 -30.53 -10.30 -37.10
C TYR A 204 -29.99 -10.92 -38.40
N GLN A 205 -29.27 -12.03 -38.34
CA GLN A 205 -28.85 -12.81 -39.50
C GLN A 205 -30.05 -13.38 -40.27
N GLU A 206 -31.01 -13.98 -39.56
CA GLU A 206 -32.19 -14.53 -40.19
C GLU A 206 -33.09 -13.44 -40.79
N SER A 207 -33.24 -12.32 -40.11
CA SER A 207 -33.98 -11.16 -40.62
C SER A 207 -33.36 -10.60 -41.91
N HIS A 208 -32.02 -10.43 -41.95
CA HIS A 208 -31.34 -10.03 -43.18
C HIS A 208 -31.50 -11.06 -44.29
N ARG A 209 -31.41 -12.38 -43.99
CA ARG A 209 -31.63 -13.46 -44.95
C ARG A 209 -33.07 -13.40 -45.55
N LEU A 210 -34.09 -13.18 -44.73
CA LEU A 210 -35.48 -13.04 -45.18
C LEU A 210 -35.66 -11.79 -46.03
N ALA A 211 -35.06 -10.67 -45.68
CA ALA A 211 -35.08 -9.44 -46.47
C ALA A 211 -34.47 -9.66 -47.88
N LEU A 212 -33.33 -10.36 -47.97
CA LEU A 212 -32.74 -10.74 -49.25
C LEU A 212 -33.68 -11.58 -50.13
N VAL A 213 -34.35 -12.61 -49.55
CA VAL A 213 -35.29 -13.46 -50.25
C VAL A 213 -36.52 -12.68 -50.72
N ASN A 214 -37.08 -11.84 -49.88
CA ASN A 214 -38.27 -11.04 -50.19
C ASN A 214 -37.99 -9.94 -51.22
N ARG A 215 -36.77 -9.34 -51.20
CA ARG A 215 -36.31 -8.41 -52.23
C ARG A 215 -36.18 -9.10 -53.60
N GLY A 216 -35.65 -10.34 -53.61
CA GLY A 216 -35.57 -11.15 -54.82
C GLY A 216 -36.94 -11.52 -55.41
N LYS A 217 -38.00 -11.49 -54.59
CA LYS A 217 -39.40 -11.68 -54.99
C LYS A 217 -40.13 -10.35 -55.29
N GLU A 218 -39.45 -9.22 -55.22
CA GLU A 218 -39.97 -7.84 -55.37
C GLU A 218 -41.09 -7.51 -54.37
N THR A 219 -41.14 -8.15 -53.22
CA THR A 219 -42.18 -7.96 -52.19
C THR A 219 -41.83 -6.89 -51.17
N ILE A 220 -40.59 -6.41 -51.11
CA ILE A 220 -40.11 -5.31 -50.23
C ILE A 220 -39.30 -4.29 -51.01
N LEU A 221 -39.14 -3.09 -50.43
CA LEU A 221 -38.37 -2.02 -51.01
C LEU A 221 -36.86 -2.26 -50.80
N GLU A 222 -36.01 -1.65 -51.65
CA GLU A 222 -34.55 -1.63 -51.51
C GLU A 222 -34.13 -1.04 -50.13
N SER A 223 -34.85 0.00 -49.68
CA SER A 223 -34.62 0.64 -48.38
C SER A 223 -34.81 -0.33 -47.22
N ASP A 224 -35.72 -1.30 -47.32
CA ASP A 224 -35.96 -2.28 -46.27
C ASP A 224 -34.83 -3.30 -46.17
N LEU A 225 -34.25 -3.71 -47.31
CA LEU A 225 -33.05 -4.55 -47.34
C LEU A 225 -31.86 -3.81 -46.75
N LEU A 226 -31.58 -2.56 -47.15
CA LEU A 226 -30.50 -1.75 -46.64
C LEU A 226 -30.64 -1.46 -45.11
N ASN A 227 -31.87 -1.33 -44.63
CA ASN A 227 -32.15 -1.23 -43.20
C ASN A 227 -31.76 -2.53 -42.44
N ALA A 228 -32.17 -3.70 -42.99
CA ALA A 228 -31.83 -4.98 -42.39
C ALA A 228 -30.31 -5.23 -42.38
N ASP A 229 -29.58 -4.85 -43.45
CA ASP A 229 -28.13 -4.91 -43.53
C ASP A 229 -27.47 -3.99 -42.49
N THR A 230 -27.99 -2.76 -42.39
CA THR A 230 -27.49 -1.78 -41.39
C THR A 230 -27.68 -2.31 -39.96
N GLN A 231 -28.78 -2.97 -39.63
CA GLN A 231 -29.04 -3.55 -38.32
C GLN A 231 -28.08 -4.72 -38.02
N LEU A 232 -27.83 -5.59 -39.02
CA LEU A 232 -26.83 -6.66 -38.86
C LEU A 232 -25.43 -6.14 -38.60
N LEU A 233 -25.00 -5.11 -39.33
CA LEU A 233 -23.70 -4.47 -39.10
C LEU A 233 -23.61 -3.80 -37.73
N LYS A 234 -24.68 -3.15 -37.26
CA LYS A 234 -24.74 -2.54 -35.93
C LYS A 234 -24.54 -3.57 -34.82
N ILE A 235 -25.24 -4.73 -34.89
CA ILE A 235 -25.11 -5.77 -33.87
C ILE A 235 -23.70 -6.40 -33.88
N GLN A 236 -23.12 -6.60 -35.08
CA GLN A 236 -21.74 -7.11 -35.19
C GLN A 236 -20.73 -6.15 -34.56
N ASN A 237 -20.86 -4.86 -34.81
CA ASN A 237 -20.02 -3.83 -34.16
C ASN A 237 -20.22 -3.80 -32.63
N ALA A 238 -21.48 -3.86 -32.17
CA ALA A 238 -21.79 -3.90 -30.75
C ALA A 238 -21.18 -5.12 -30.04
N ILE A 239 -21.14 -6.28 -30.70
CA ILE A 239 -20.48 -7.50 -30.19
C ILE A 239 -18.97 -7.27 -30.10
N SER A 240 -18.33 -6.65 -31.09
CA SER A 240 -16.92 -6.33 -31.06
C SER A 240 -16.60 -5.39 -29.90
N ASP A 241 -17.35 -4.29 -29.78
CA ASP A 241 -17.20 -3.30 -28.70
C ASP A 241 -17.40 -3.94 -27.31
N ALA A 242 -18.39 -4.82 -27.15
CA ALA A 242 -18.63 -5.54 -25.91
C ALA A 242 -17.50 -6.53 -25.59
N SER A 243 -16.93 -7.20 -26.61
CA SER A 243 -15.76 -8.08 -26.45
C SER A 243 -14.55 -7.30 -25.94
N ASP A 244 -14.29 -6.12 -26.49
CA ASP A 244 -13.20 -5.24 -26.05
C ASP A 244 -13.43 -4.72 -24.62
N GLN A 245 -14.68 -4.46 -24.24
CA GLN A 245 -15.03 -4.11 -22.85
C GLN A 245 -14.77 -5.26 -21.88
N VAL A 246 -15.12 -6.51 -22.25
CA VAL A 246 -14.80 -7.70 -21.43
C VAL A 246 -13.30 -7.86 -21.28
N ALA A 247 -12.51 -7.68 -22.36
CA ALA A 247 -11.06 -7.77 -22.30
C ALA A 247 -10.48 -6.71 -21.34
N SER A 248 -10.86 -5.45 -21.51
CA SER A 248 -10.37 -4.34 -20.67
C SER A 248 -10.77 -4.50 -19.19
N ALA A 249 -11.99 -4.92 -18.91
CA ALA A 249 -12.45 -5.18 -17.55
C ALA A 249 -11.71 -6.37 -16.91
N SER A 250 -11.44 -7.42 -17.69
CA SER A 250 -10.69 -8.61 -17.24
C SER A 250 -9.22 -8.28 -16.95
N GLU A 251 -8.57 -7.48 -17.80
CA GLU A 251 -7.21 -6.97 -17.57
C GLU A 251 -7.13 -6.17 -16.27
N ARG A 252 -8.09 -5.30 -16.04
CA ARG A 252 -8.18 -4.53 -14.79
C ARG A 252 -8.33 -5.40 -13.56
N LEU A 253 -9.16 -6.43 -13.61
CA LEU A 253 -9.34 -7.37 -12.50
C LEU A 253 -8.06 -8.20 -12.28
N ASN A 254 -7.38 -8.63 -13.35
CA ASN A 254 -6.11 -9.33 -13.29
C ASN A 254 -5.02 -8.49 -12.61
N ASP A 255 -4.91 -7.21 -12.96
CA ASP A 255 -3.99 -6.26 -12.32
C ASP A 255 -4.25 -6.15 -10.81
N LEU A 256 -5.50 -5.99 -10.40
CA LEU A 256 -5.87 -5.94 -8.99
C LEU A 256 -5.55 -7.23 -8.23
N MET A 257 -5.70 -8.38 -8.87
CA MET A 257 -5.32 -9.69 -8.32
C MET A 257 -3.79 -9.93 -8.34
N GLY A 258 -3.00 -9.07 -8.99
CA GLY A 258 -1.55 -9.19 -9.08
C GLY A 258 -1.10 -10.41 -9.88
N ARG A 259 -1.85 -10.81 -10.93
CA ARG A 259 -1.52 -11.89 -11.85
C ARG A 259 -1.26 -11.37 -13.27
N ASP A 260 -0.95 -12.27 -14.20
CA ASP A 260 -0.79 -11.90 -15.61
C ASP A 260 -2.06 -11.21 -16.14
N ILE A 261 -1.90 -9.98 -16.64
CA ILE A 261 -3.00 -9.17 -17.16
C ILE A 261 -3.75 -9.82 -18.34
N HIS A 262 -3.07 -10.67 -19.12
CA HIS A 262 -3.65 -11.35 -20.28
C HIS A 262 -4.31 -12.70 -19.93
N ALA A 263 -4.33 -13.09 -18.65
CA ALA A 263 -4.97 -14.33 -18.23
C ALA A 263 -6.46 -14.30 -18.54
N GLN A 264 -6.95 -15.31 -19.29
CA GLN A 264 -8.36 -15.42 -19.66
C GLN A 264 -9.14 -16.21 -18.60
N PHE A 265 -10.35 -15.77 -18.31
CA PHE A 265 -11.26 -16.40 -17.37
C PHE A 265 -12.70 -15.95 -17.64
N ARG A 266 -13.65 -16.65 -17.04
CA ARG A 266 -15.05 -16.23 -16.97
C ARG A 266 -15.42 -16.04 -15.51
N VAL A 267 -16.21 -15.01 -15.20
CA VAL A 267 -16.70 -14.82 -13.83
C VAL A 267 -17.94 -15.66 -13.58
N ALA A 268 -18.03 -16.21 -12.38
CA ALA A 268 -19.22 -16.95 -11.93
C ALA A 268 -20.39 -16.00 -11.68
N ALA A 269 -21.60 -16.52 -11.83
CA ALA A 269 -22.80 -15.78 -11.44
C ALA A 269 -22.78 -15.49 -9.94
N ILE A 270 -23.21 -14.29 -9.57
CA ILE A 270 -23.27 -13.86 -8.19
C ILE A 270 -24.60 -14.36 -7.60
N GLY A 271 -24.51 -15.09 -6.48
CA GLY A 271 -25.69 -15.60 -5.77
C GLY A 271 -26.57 -14.50 -5.19
N ASP A 272 -27.80 -14.87 -4.84
CA ASP A 272 -28.76 -13.96 -4.20
C ASP A 272 -28.15 -13.33 -2.93
N ALA A 273 -28.26 -12.04 -2.81
CA ALA A 273 -27.74 -11.29 -1.69
C ALA A 273 -28.64 -11.52 -0.46
N ASP A 274 -28.05 -11.95 0.64
CA ASP A 274 -28.69 -11.89 1.96
C ASP A 274 -29.04 -10.43 2.27
N THR A 275 -30.34 -10.16 2.47
CA THR A 275 -30.87 -8.79 2.60
C THR A 275 -31.15 -8.40 4.05
N ASP A 276 -30.74 -9.23 5.01
CA ASP A 276 -30.98 -8.92 6.43
C ASP A 276 -29.95 -7.91 6.93
N LEU A 277 -30.28 -6.63 6.81
CA LEU A 277 -29.45 -5.52 7.25
C LEU A 277 -29.84 -5.08 8.67
N ALA A 278 -28.83 -4.83 9.48
CA ALA A 278 -28.99 -4.25 10.81
C ALA A 278 -29.70 -2.87 10.75
N THR A 279 -30.25 -2.41 11.86
CA THR A 279 -30.85 -1.07 11.92
C THR A 279 -29.80 0.02 11.67
N PRO A 280 -30.17 1.19 11.12
CA PRO A 280 -29.21 2.28 10.87
C PRO A 280 -28.38 2.70 12.09
N GLU A 281 -28.99 2.69 13.28
CA GLU A 281 -28.33 3.02 14.54
C GLU A 281 -27.30 1.96 14.96
N ALA A 282 -27.59 0.69 14.71
CA ALA A 282 -26.66 -0.41 14.96
C ALA A 282 -25.46 -0.31 14.01
N MET A 283 -25.69 0.00 12.72
CA MET A 283 -24.62 0.22 11.72
C MET A 283 -23.71 1.39 12.11
N GLU A 284 -24.26 2.51 12.58
CA GLU A 284 -23.48 3.67 13.08
C GLU A 284 -22.58 3.26 14.23
N THR A 285 -23.10 2.48 15.18
CA THR A 285 -22.34 2.00 16.34
C THR A 285 -21.20 1.07 15.91
N LEU A 286 -21.48 0.12 15.01
CA LEU A 286 -20.47 -0.79 14.45
C LEU A 286 -19.38 -0.02 13.71
N ALA A 287 -19.74 0.96 12.88
CA ALA A 287 -18.79 1.79 12.17
C ALA A 287 -17.82 2.52 13.12
N LEU A 288 -18.32 3.15 14.18
CA LEU A 288 -17.47 3.85 15.15
C LEU A 288 -16.54 2.91 15.94
N GLN A 289 -16.88 1.62 16.04
CA GLN A 289 -16.05 0.60 16.69
C GLN A 289 -15.05 -0.05 15.75
N ASN A 290 -15.45 -0.33 14.49
CA ASN A 290 -14.68 -1.15 13.56
C ASN A 290 -13.78 -0.33 12.63
N ARG A 291 -14.21 0.87 12.22
CA ARG A 291 -13.51 1.68 11.22
C ARG A 291 -12.06 1.98 11.60
N PRO A 292 -11.10 1.62 10.73
CA PRO A 292 -9.68 1.89 10.96
C PRO A 292 -9.37 3.39 11.03
N ASP A 293 -10.11 4.24 10.32
CA ASP A 293 -9.93 5.69 10.32
C ASP A 293 -10.20 6.30 11.71
N VAL A 294 -11.28 5.85 12.38
CA VAL A 294 -11.65 6.27 13.75
C VAL A 294 -10.61 5.78 14.75
N LYS A 295 -10.19 4.49 14.63
CA LYS A 295 -9.14 3.91 15.48
C LYS A 295 -7.84 4.68 15.35
N LYS A 296 -7.42 4.97 14.11
CA LYS A 296 -6.21 5.74 13.81
C LYS A 296 -6.28 7.16 14.39
N ALA A 297 -7.40 7.87 14.22
CA ALA A 297 -7.56 9.21 14.77
C ALA A 297 -7.44 9.22 16.31
N LYS A 298 -8.00 8.22 17.00
CA LYS A 298 -7.86 8.05 18.46
C LYS A 298 -6.41 7.75 18.87
N LEU A 299 -5.70 6.92 18.09
CA LEU A 299 -4.27 6.66 18.30
C LEU A 299 -3.42 7.92 18.11
N GLN A 300 -3.70 8.72 17.09
CA GLN A 300 -3.02 10.00 16.83
C GLN A 300 -3.22 11.00 17.97
N LEU A 301 -4.41 11.08 18.56
CA LEU A 301 -4.66 11.90 19.74
C LEU A 301 -3.80 11.43 20.93
N GLN A 302 -3.74 10.13 21.19
CA GLN A 302 -2.88 9.57 22.25
C GLN A 302 -1.40 9.82 21.97
N GLN A 303 -0.96 9.70 20.73
CA GLN A 303 0.40 10.00 20.29
C GLN A 303 0.74 11.46 20.57
N SER A 304 -0.10 12.41 20.17
CA SER A 304 0.09 13.85 20.40
C SER A 304 0.20 14.18 21.89
N ASN A 305 -0.59 13.50 22.75
CA ASN A 305 -0.46 13.65 24.21
C ASN A 305 0.91 13.17 24.72
N TYR A 306 1.42 12.02 24.25
CA TYR A 306 2.77 11.58 24.63
C TYR A 306 3.85 12.52 24.09
N ASP A 307 3.71 13.08 22.89
CA ASP A 307 4.63 14.05 22.31
C ASP A 307 4.69 15.34 23.14
N ALA A 308 3.54 15.87 23.59
CA ALA A 308 3.48 17.03 24.48
C ALA A 308 4.14 16.74 25.83
N ARG A 309 3.90 15.55 26.39
CA ARG A 309 4.55 15.13 27.65
C ARG A 309 6.05 14.92 27.49
N ALA A 310 6.51 14.36 26.36
CA ALA A 310 7.93 14.20 26.06
C ALA A 310 8.60 15.57 25.92
N LYS A 311 7.92 16.56 25.32
CA LYS A 311 8.42 17.93 25.22
C LYS A 311 8.50 18.61 26.59
N LYS A 312 7.51 18.41 27.44
CA LYS A 312 7.56 18.88 28.84
C LYS A 312 8.72 18.28 29.60
N ALA A 313 9.11 17.03 29.33
CA ALA A 313 10.23 16.38 30.00
C ALA A 313 11.61 17.02 29.67
N GLU A 314 11.72 17.85 28.64
CA GLU A 314 12.94 18.60 28.30
C GLU A 314 13.32 19.71 29.33
N TYR A 315 12.42 20.04 30.26
CA TYR A 315 12.78 20.87 31.40
C TYR A 315 13.66 20.17 32.44
N ILE A 316 13.72 18.83 32.42
CA ILE A 316 14.58 18.03 33.30
C ILE A 316 16.01 18.15 32.79
N PRO A 317 17.00 18.47 33.67
CA PRO A 317 18.40 18.50 33.27
C PRO A 317 18.87 17.15 32.71
N ASP A 318 19.69 17.19 31.65
CA ASP A 318 20.27 15.98 31.05
C ASP A 318 21.47 15.51 31.88
N VAL A 319 21.32 14.35 32.51
CA VAL A 319 22.35 13.69 33.30
C VAL A 319 22.74 12.40 32.61
N SER A 320 24.03 12.21 32.37
CA SER A 320 24.56 10.98 31.79
C SER A 320 25.82 10.50 32.54
N LEU A 321 25.98 9.17 32.65
CA LEU A 321 27.23 8.55 33.08
C LEU A 321 28.11 8.38 31.83
N ALA A 322 29.37 8.87 31.92
CA ALA A 322 30.29 8.83 30.80
C ALA A 322 31.59 8.15 31.20
N PHE A 323 32.08 7.27 30.36
CA PHE A 323 33.44 6.75 30.36
C PHE A 323 34.15 7.28 29.11
N SER A 324 35.31 7.91 29.26
CA SER A 324 36.13 8.36 28.15
C SER A 324 37.53 7.76 28.27
N TYR A 325 38.02 7.21 27.19
CA TYR A 325 39.40 6.77 27.07
C TYR A 325 40.04 7.50 25.88
N TYR A 326 41.12 8.20 26.17
CA TYR A 326 41.88 8.98 25.20
C TYR A 326 43.30 8.47 25.14
N THR A 327 43.80 8.20 23.96
CA THR A 327 45.23 7.84 23.75
C THR A 327 45.82 8.66 22.62
N THR A 328 47.10 8.98 22.78
CA THR A 328 47.88 9.76 21.82
C THR A 328 49.09 8.97 21.35
N ALA A 329 49.48 9.18 20.12
CA ALA A 329 50.70 8.64 19.52
C ALA A 329 51.54 9.76 18.94
N ASN A 330 52.87 9.68 19.15
CA ASN A 330 53.84 10.59 18.59
C ASN A 330 53.86 12.04 19.17
N PHE A 331 53.34 12.25 20.38
CA PHE A 331 53.36 13.57 21.04
C PHE A 331 54.54 13.80 21.99
N GLU A 332 55.66 13.03 21.88
CA GLU A 332 56.91 13.20 22.64
C GLU A 332 56.71 13.24 24.16
N ASN A 333 55.75 12.49 24.70
CA ASN A 333 55.40 12.47 26.12
C ASN A 333 54.96 13.84 26.71
N VAL A 334 54.71 14.84 25.87
CA VAL A 334 54.16 16.14 26.29
C VAL A 334 52.71 15.99 26.77
N PHE A 335 51.99 15.08 26.16
CA PHE A 335 50.65 14.69 26.60
C PHE A 335 50.65 13.26 27.13
N PRO A 336 49.82 12.98 28.16
CA PRO A 336 49.65 11.61 28.64
C PRO A 336 49.26 10.68 27.48
N SER A 337 50.00 9.58 27.30
CA SER A 337 49.75 8.62 26.22
C SER A 337 48.44 7.85 26.38
N ASN A 338 47.93 7.75 27.62
CA ASN A 338 46.70 7.04 27.92
C ASN A 338 45.98 7.72 29.09
N VAL A 339 44.75 8.16 28.88
CA VAL A 339 43.91 8.76 29.91
C VAL A 339 42.52 8.11 29.88
N GLY A 340 42.20 7.43 30.97
CA GLY A 340 40.85 6.91 31.19
C GLY A 340 40.13 7.72 32.26
N THR A 341 38.91 8.13 31.99
CA THR A 341 38.07 8.87 32.94
C THR A 341 36.69 8.26 33.04
N VAL A 342 36.15 8.23 34.25
CA VAL A 342 34.73 7.90 34.52
C VAL A 342 34.16 9.08 35.27
N GLY A 343 33.01 9.55 34.83
CA GLY A 343 32.35 10.70 35.45
C GLY A 343 30.89 10.83 35.09
N MET A 344 30.24 11.79 35.71
CA MET A 344 28.88 12.18 35.37
C MET A 344 28.93 13.50 34.60
N SER A 345 28.17 13.57 33.51
CA SER A 345 27.96 14.79 32.72
C SER A 345 26.56 15.33 33.02
N LEU A 346 26.50 16.61 33.40
CA LEU A 346 25.26 17.34 33.58
C LEU A 346 25.16 18.43 32.49
N ARG A 347 24.11 18.39 31.68
CA ARG A 347 23.82 19.44 30.72
C ARG A 347 22.47 20.05 31.10
N TRP A 348 22.46 21.33 31.40
CA TRP A 348 21.29 22.07 31.77
C TRP A 348 21.28 23.43 31.09
N GLU A 349 20.12 23.75 30.47
CA GLU A 349 19.85 25.04 29.85
C GLU A 349 18.76 25.75 30.67
N PRO A 350 19.13 26.48 31.74
CA PRO A 350 18.18 27.10 32.65
C PRO A 350 17.48 28.31 32.02
N TRP A 351 18.08 28.89 30.99
CA TRP A 351 17.57 30.09 30.32
C TRP A 351 17.62 29.92 28.80
N ASP A 352 16.45 29.91 28.17
CA ASP A 352 16.29 29.67 26.72
C ASP A 352 15.34 30.70 26.06
N TRP A 353 15.13 31.85 26.70
CA TRP A 353 14.27 32.92 26.21
C TRP A 353 12.81 32.49 25.93
N GLY A 354 12.36 31.45 26.60
CA GLY A 354 11.00 30.92 26.48
C GLY A 354 10.81 29.92 25.34
N ARG A 355 11.88 29.50 24.64
CA ARG A 355 11.81 28.56 23.51
C ARG A 355 11.10 27.26 23.89
N LYS A 356 11.49 26.60 24.99
CA LYS A 356 10.88 25.34 25.44
C LYS A 356 9.41 25.51 25.77
N HIS A 357 9.02 26.67 26.32
CA HIS A 357 7.62 26.97 26.60
C HIS A 357 6.79 27.06 25.32
N GLN A 358 7.26 27.80 24.33
CA GLN A 358 6.56 27.94 23.05
C GLN A 358 6.47 26.61 22.30
N GLU A 359 7.53 25.82 22.32
CA GLU A 359 7.55 24.48 21.71
C GLU A 359 6.61 23.50 22.45
N TYR A 360 6.44 23.63 23.75
CA TYR A 360 5.45 22.86 24.51
C TYR A 360 4.03 23.28 24.18
N GLU A 361 3.74 24.59 24.09
CA GLU A 361 2.43 25.10 23.70
C GLU A 361 2.08 24.70 22.24
N GLU A 362 3.07 24.68 21.34
CA GLU A 362 2.90 24.11 19.98
C GLU A 362 2.42 22.64 20.04
N LYS A 363 3.04 21.81 20.88
CA LYS A 363 2.65 20.41 21.04
C LYS A 363 1.26 20.26 21.65
N ARG A 364 0.89 21.15 22.58
CA ARG A 364 -0.46 21.18 23.13
C ARG A 364 -1.50 21.57 22.09
N ALA A 365 -1.20 22.59 21.28
CA ALA A 365 -2.09 22.96 20.18
C ALA A 365 -2.27 21.79 19.16
N LYS A 366 -1.22 21.00 18.91
CA LYS A 366 -1.34 19.77 18.10
C LYS A 366 -2.22 18.70 18.75
N GLU A 367 -2.14 18.55 20.08
CA GLU A 367 -3.04 17.65 20.83
C GLU A 367 -4.50 18.09 20.71
N ASP A 368 -4.78 19.38 20.89
CA ASP A 368 -6.13 19.93 20.73
C ASP A 368 -6.63 19.80 19.28
N GLN A 369 -5.76 20.01 18.29
CA GLN A 369 -6.07 19.76 16.87
C GLN A 369 -6.42 18.30 16.63
N ALA A 370 -5.66 17.34 17.19
CA ALA A 370 -5.95 15.92 17.06
C ALA A 370 -7.30 15.55 17.73
N LYS A 371 -7.64 16.18 18.88
CA LYS A 371 -8.93 15.99 19.54
C LYS A 371 -10.11 16.46 18.66
N VAL A 372 -9.98 17.62 18.03
CA VAL A 372 -10.97 18.11 17.05
C VAL A 372 -11.03 17.15 15.85
N GLY A 373 -9.88 16.64 15.41
CA GLY A 373 -9.75 15.65 14.32
C GLY A 373 -10.52 14.36 14.58
N VAL A 374 -10.48 13.82 15.80
CA VAL A 374 -11.28 12.63 16.17
C VAL A 374 -12.77 12.91 15.96
N GLY A 375 -13.31 14.01 16.51
CA GLY A 375 -14.72 14.33 16.34
C GLY A 375 -15.11 14.62 14.88
N ALA A 376 -14.21 15.18 14.08
CA ALA A 376 -14.43 15.36 12.63
C ALA A 376 -14.50 14.02 11.89
N THR A 377 -13.58 13.10 12.20
CA THR A 377 -13.56 11.75 11.61
C THR A 377 -14.80 10.95 11.98
N GLU A 378 -15.20 10.97 13.26
CA GLU A 378 -16.42 10.29 13.70
C GLU A 378 -17.67 10.81 12.96
N ARG A 379 -17.82 12.14 12.81
CA ARG A 379 -18.94 12.71 12.04
C ARG A 379 -18.88 12.33 10.56
N ALA A 380 -17.68 12.31 9.94
CA ALA A 380 -17.52 11.92 8.55
C ALA A 380 -17.96 10.47 8.32
N VAL A 381 -17.55 9.56 9.21
CA VAL A 381 -17.94 8.14 9.17
C VAL A 381 -19.46 7.97 9.32
N LEU A 382 -20.09 8.66 10.26
CA LEU A 382 -21.55 8.62 10.42
C LEU A 382 -22.29 9.09 9.16
N LEU A 383 -21.79 10.18 8.53
CA LEU A 383 -22.37 10.67 7.28
C LEU A 383 -22.17 9.66 6.13
N GLU A 384 -21.01 9.02 6.05
CA GLU A 384 -20.72 8.00 5.05
C GLU A 384 -21.67 6.78 5.19
N VAL A 385 -21.84 6.26 6.41
CA VAL A 385 -22.78 5.16 6.69
C VAL A 385 -24.21 5.51 6.28
N ARG A 386 -24.68 6.69 6.66
CA ARG A 386 -26.04 7.15 6.29
C ARG A 386 -26.20 7.32 4.77
N ASN A 387 -25.17 7.82 4.09
CA ASN A 387 -25.19 7.95 2.64
C ASN A 387 -25.20 6.59 1.95
N ALA A 388 -24.32 5.66 2.39
CA ALA A 388 -24.26 4.32 1.85
C ALA A 388 -25.60 3.56 2.05
N ASN A 389 -26.21 3.68 3.23
CA ASN A 389 -27.51 3.07 3.50
C ASN A 389 -28.62 3.64 2.58
N ARG A 390 -28.68 4.98 2.41
CA ARG A 390 -29.65 5.58 1.48
C ARG A 390 -29.41 5.14 0.04
N GLN A 391 -28.15 5.01 -0.38
CA GLN A 391 -27.80 4.55 -1.73
C GLN A 391 -28.25 3.10 -1.93
N LEU A 392 -28.02 2.23 -0.96
CA LEU A 392 -28.47 0.84 -1.00
C LEU A 392 -29.99 0.75 -1.15
N GLU A 393 -30.75 1.51 -0.36
CA GLU A 393 -32.22 1.55 -0.44
C GLU A 393 -32.71 2.10 -1.79
N ASN A 394 -32.01 3.09 -2.37
CA ASN A 394 -32.33 3.59 -3.71
C ASN A 394 -32.08 2.52 -4.78
N ASN A 395 -30.90 1.87 -4.75
CA ASN A 395 -30.55 0.85 -5.74
C ASN A 395 -31.45 -0.38 -5.61
N ARG A 396 -31.90 -0.75 -4.40
CA ARG A 396 -32.90 -1.80 -4.19
C ARG A 396 -34.21 -1.47 -4.89
N ARG A 397 -34.71 -0.24 -4.74
CA ARG A 397 -35.93 0.20 -5.44
C ARG A 397 -35.75 0.21 -6.97
N GLN A 398 -34.58 0.65 -7.45
CA GLN A 398 -34.26 0.65 -8.88
C GLN A 398 -34.16 -0.75 -9.45
N LEU A 399 -33.60 -1.71 -8.70
CA LEU A 399 -33.55 -3.12 -9.07
C LEU A 399 -34.99 -3.68 -9.24
N THR A 400 -35.87 -3.48 -8.26
CA THR A 400 -37.24 -3.91 -8.32
C THR A 400 -38.01 -3.32 -9.53
N LEU A 401 -37.72 -2.03 -9.83
CA LEU A 401 -38.30 -1.37 -11.01
C LEU A 401 -37.80 -1.99 -12.32
N SER A 402 -36.50 -2.20 -12.45
CA SER A 402 -35.89 -2.76 -13.66
C SER A 402 -36.30 -4.21 -13.92
N GLU A 403 -36.45 -5.03 -12.86
CA GLU A 403 -37.02 -6.39 -12.96
C GLU A 403 -38.47 -6.39 -13.47
N ALA A 404 -39.28 -5.44 -13.02
CA ALA A 404 -40.66 -5.30 -13.51
C ALA A 404 -40.67 -4.84 -14.97
N SER A 405 -39.76 -3.93 -15.35
CA SER A 405 -39.61 -3.42 -16.71
C SER A 405 -39.18 -4.54 -17.69
N GLU A 406 -38.17 -5.34 -17.28
CA GLU A 406 -37.69 -6.49 -18.05
C GLU A 406 -38.80 -7.53 -18.26
N ARG A 407 -39.56 -7.88 -17.23
CA ARG A 407 -40.70 -8.80 -17.32
C ARG A 407 -41.78 -8.27 -18.30
N ALA A 408 -42.08 -6.97 -18.24
CA ALA A 408 -43.06 -6.34 -19.16
C ALA A 408 -42.56 -6.37 -20.60
N ALA A 409 -41.27 -6.03 -20.85
CA ALA A 409 -40.71 -6.08 -22.20
C ALA A 409 -40.64 -7.50 -22.75
N ARG A 410 -40.33 -8.50 -21.95
CA ARG A 410 -40.34 -9.92 -22.31
C ARG A 410 -41.72 -10.42 -22.68
N GLN A 411 -42.73 -10.02 -21.92
CA GLN A 411 -44.13 -10.35 -22.23
C GLN A 411 -44.58 -9.66 -23.54
N ARG A 412 -44.23 -8.38 -23.72
CA ARG A 412 -44.52 -7.63 -24.95
C ARG A 412 -43.91 -8.30 -26.18
N LEU A 413 -42.66 -8.75 -26.10
CA LEU A 413 -42.02 -9.48 -27.20
C LEU A 413 -42.78 -10.74 -27.56
N LYS A 414 -43.23 -11.56 -26.58
CA LYS A 414 -44.03 -12.76 -26.82
C LYS A 414 -45.34 -12.43 -27.56
N GLU A 415 -46.05 -11.40 -27.13
CA GLU A 415 -47.29 -10.97 -27.76
C GLU A 415 -47.07 -10.53 -29.20
N VAL A 416 -46.05 -9.72 -29.47
CA VAL A 416 -45.74 -9.26 -30.83
C VAL A 416 -45.28 -10.43 -31.72
N GLN A 417 -44.51 -11.40 -31.20
CA GLN A 417 -44.12 -12.61 -31.92
C GLN A 417 -45.34 -13.41 -32.39
N GLU A 418 -46.35 -13.58 -31.53
CA GLU A 418 -47.58 -14.26 -31.89
C GLU A 418 -48.39 -13.45 -32.94
N GLN A 419 -48.49 -12.13 -32.79
CA GLN A 419 -49.17 -11.26 -33.76
C GLN A 419 -48.50 -11.32 -35.13
N VAL A 420 -47.15 -11.30 -35.20
CA VAL A 420 -46.42 -11.45 -36.47
C VAL A 420 -46.64 -12.83 -37.09
N ARG A 421 -46.69 -13.90 -36.29
CA ARG A 421 -47.01 -15.26 -36.77
C ARG A 421 -48.40 -15.35 -37.40
N HIS A 422 -49.35 -14.57 -36.92
CA HIS A 422 -50.72 -14.48 -37.45
C HIS A 422 -50.91 -13.34 -38.48
N GLU A 423 -49.82 -12.75 -38.99
CA GLU A 423 -49.84 -11.64 -39.94
C GLU A 423 -50.62 -10.38 -39.44
N ALA A 424 -50.77 -10.27 -38.11
CA ALA A 424 -51.44 -9.17 -37.41
C ALA A 424 -50.56 -8.01 -36.99
N ALA A 425 -49.24 -8.16 -37.10
CA ALA A 425 -48.23 -7.10 -36.82
C ALA A 425 -47.13 -7.11 -37.88
N LEU A 426 -46.44 -5.97 -38.00
CA LEU A 426 -45.34 -5.80 -38.96
C LEU A 426 -44.01 -6.28 -38.36
N SER A 427 -43.10 -6.71 -39.22
CA SER A 427 -41.71 -7.04 -38.81
C SER A 427 -41.02 -5.90 -38.05
N ARG A 428 -41.35 -4.64 -38.39
CA ARG A 428 -40.85 -3.47 -37.68
C ARG A 428 -41.24 -3.47 -36.20
N ASP A 429 -42.46 -3.88 -35.86
CA ASP A 429 -42.97 -3.90 -34.49
C ASP A 429 -42.27 -5.01 -33.67
N LEU A 430 -41.90 -6.10 -34.32
CA LEU A 430 -41.09 -7.16 -33.72
C LEU A 430 -39.67 -6.67 -33.41
N PHE A 431 -39.02 -5.95 -34.35
CA PHE A 431 -37.71 -5.34 -34.12
C PHE A 431 -37.73 -4.36 -32.94
N GLN A 432 -38.80 -3.55 -32.87
CA GLN A 432 -38.95 -2.61 -31.75
C GLN A 432 -39.08 -3.35 -30.41
N ALA A 433 -39.92 -4.35 -30.32
CA ALA A 433 -40.14 -5.13 -29.11
C ALA A 433 -38.85 -5.86 -28.65
N GLN A 434 -37.98 -6.29 -29.58
CA GLN A 434 -36.68 -6.89 -29.26
C GLN A 434 -35.67 -5.87 -28.79
N SER A 435 -35.63 -4.70 -29.42
CA SER A 435 -34.79 -3.59 -28.97
C SER A 435 -35.18 -3.14 -27.56
N ASP A 436 -36.50 -3.08 -27.30
CA ASP A 436 -37.04 -2.73 -25.98
C ASP A 436 -36.63 -3.77 -24.91
N LEU A 437 -36.71 -5.08 -25.25
CA LEU A 437 -36.27 -6.14 -24.34
C LEU A 437 -34.76 -6.06 -24.09
N ALA A 438 -33.94 -5.92 -25.14
CA ALA A 438 -32.49 -5.80 -25.00
C ALA A 438 -32.11 -4.59 -24.12
N SER A 439 -32.81 -3.46 -24.28
CA SER A 439 -32.63 -2.29 -23.43
C SER A 439 -33.04 -2.57 -21.97
N ALA A 440 -34.18 -3.25 -21.75
CA ALA A 440 -34.64 -3.60 -20.40
C ALA A 440 -33.72 -4.60 -19.70
N ASP A 441 -33.19 -5.61 -20.41
CA ASP A 441 -32.21 -6.57 -19.91
C ASP A 441 -30.91 -5.85 -19.48
N SER A 442 -30.39 -4.94 -20.32
CA SER A 442 -29.23 -4.14 -19.99
C SER A 442 -29.45 -3.28 -18.74
N GLN A 443 -30.60 -2.61 -18.62
CA GLN A 443 -30.97 -1.81 -17.46
C GLN A 443 -31.10 -2.67 -16.20
N GLN A 444 -31.62 -3.87 -16.29
CA GLN A 444 -31.76 -4.81 -15.17
C GLN A 444 -30.36 -5.27 -14.70
N GLN A 445 -29.43 -5.61 -15.60
CA GLN A 445 -28.07 -5.97 -15.26
C GLN A 445 -27.32 -4.82 -14.58
N GLN A 446 -27.45 -3.60 -15.09
CA GLN A 446 -26.87 -2.40 -14.47
C GLN A 446 -27.44 -2.15 -13.08
N ALA A 447 -28.76 -2.27 -12.90
CA ALA A 447 -29.40 -2.09 -11.60
C ALA A 447 -28.96 -3.15 -10.58
N LEU A 448 -28.80 -4.40 -11.00
CA LEU A 448 -28.31 -5.50 -10.18
C LEU A 448 -26.86 -5.25 -9.74
N THR A 449 -25.99 -4.87 -10.66
CA THR A 449 -24.59 -4.52 -10.38
C THR A 449 -24.51 -3.33 -9.41
N ALA A 450 -25.31 -2.28 -9.64
CA ALA A 450 -25.37 -1.11 -8.77
C ALA A 450 -25.88 -1.45 -7.35
N PHE A 451 -26.80 -2.40 -7.24
CA PHE A 451 -27.27 -2.89 -5.93
C PHE A 451 -26.15 -3.61 -5.15
N TRP A 452 -25.42 -4.52 -5.79
CA TRP A 452 -24.30 -5.21 -5.14
C TRP A 452 -23.17 -4.25 -4.74
N GLN A 453 -22.83 -3.30 -5.60
CA GLN A 453 -21.85 -2.26 -5.29
C GLN A 453 -22.28 -1.43 -4.07
N ALA A 454 -23.52 -0.99 -4.01
CA ALA A 454 -24.03 -0.21 -2.88
C ALA A 454 -24.08 -1.02 -1.56
N ARG A 455 -24.33 -2.34 -1.64
CA ARG A 455 -24.25 -3.23 -0.49
C ARG A 455 -22.80 -3.33 0.03
N ASP A 456 -21.85 -3.52 -0.86
CA ASP A 456 -20.45 -3.61 -0.49
C ASP A 456 -19.91 -2.26 0.01
N ASP A 457 -20.37 -1.13 -0.55
CA ASP A 457 -20.11 0.21 -0.03
C ASP A 457 -20.57 0.38 1.41
N LEU A 458 -21.76 -0.15 1.73
CA LEU A 458 -22.27 -0.13 3.09
C LEU A 458 -21.43 -1.00 4.04
N LYS A 459 -21.04 -2.22 3.63
CA LYS A 459 -20.13 -3.08 4.41
C LYS A 459 -18.81 -2.36 4.69
N LYS A 460 -18.19 -1.77 3.67
CA LYS A 460 -16.99 -0.95 3.81
C LYS A 460 -17.21 0.23 4.75
N ALA A 461 -18.34 0.92 4.65
CA ALA A 461 -18.66 2.07 5.51
C ALA A 461 -18.79 1.71 6.98
N ILE A 462 -19.23 0.49 7.30
CA ILE A 462 -19.28 -0.04 8.69
C ILE A 462 -17.96 -0.68 9.13
N GLY A 463 -16.97 -0.81 8.22
CA GLY A 463 -15.67 -1.40 8.49
C GLY A 463 -15.63 -2.92 8.43
N GLU A 464 -16.51 -3.54 7.65
CA GLU A 464 -16.57 -4.98 7.37
C GLU A 464 -16.04 -5.28 5.94
N GLU A 465 -15.54 -6.52 5.76
CA GLU A 465 -15.08 -7.05 4.46
C GLU A 465 -16.22 -7.66 3.63
#